data_bac869d0546fd4f09aa47d4cf671f720
#
_entry.id   bac869d0546fd4f09aa47d4cf671f720
#
_cell.length_a   1.000
_cell.length_b   1.000
_cell.length_c   1.000
_cell.angle_alpha   90.00
_cell.angle_beta   90.00
_cell.angle_gamma   90.00
#
_symmetry.space_group_name_H-M   'P 1'
#
loop_
_entity.id
_entity.type
_entity.pdbx_description
1 polymer ?
#
loop_
_entity_poly.entity_id
_entity_poly.type
_entity_poly.pdbx_seq_one_letter_code
_entity_poly.pdbx_strand_id
1 'polypeptide(L)'
;MKAKEVLNLLQISRKTLHVYAKDGRIRYTVMPNKMYNYNEEDVFKILNKDIKRKTVIYARVSTPKQKNDLQNQIEQMKQWCFMSGNTISGIYSDIASGISFEKRKGFFEMLDEIMDHKVEKVVTTYSDRLSRVGFELLVCLFRKFRTEIVTIPEAGSTKLDSEEVFGDIASTLHFYSMKMYSKRKNHSIEVGYEGSAY
;
A
#
# COMPACT_ATOMS: atom_id res chain seq x y z
N MET A 1 -18.26 -10.31 -10.33
CA MET A 1 -17.99 -9.63 -11.63
C MET A 1 -18.96 -10.05 -12.71
N LYS A 2 -19.37 -9.13 -13.64
CA LYS A 2 -20.20 -9.47 -14.80
C LYS A 2 -19.37 -10.17 -15.90
N ALA A 3 -20.03 -10.97 -16.76
CA ALA A 3 -19.34 -11.70 -17.82
C ALA A 3 -18.46 -10.80 -18.72
N LYS A 4 -18.95 -9.62 -19.10
CA LYS A 4 -18.19 -8.67 -19.94
C LYS A 4 -16.88 -8.22 -19.29
N GLU A 5 -16.90 -8.00 -17.98
CA GLU A 5 -15.72 -7.60 -17.21
C GLU A 5 -14.70 -8.73 -17.16
N VAL A 6 -15.15 -9.96 -16.91
CA VAL A 6 -14.29 -11.15 -16.87
C VAL A 6 -13.63 -11.42 -18.22
N LEU A 7 -14.42 -11.31 -19.33
CA LEU A 7 -13.90 -11.50 -20.67
C LEU A 7 -12.81 -10.48 -21.03
N ASN A 8 -13.01 -9.21 -20.65
CA ASN A 8 -12.04 -8.15 -20.89
C ASN A 8 -10.78 -8.35 -20.02
N LEU A 9 -10.97 -8.75 -18.76
CA LEU A 9 -9.85 -8.92 -17.82
C LEU A 9 -8.96 -10.10 -18.18
N LEU A 10 -9.56 -11.26 -18.48
CA LEU A 10 -8.83 -12.49 -18.81
C LEU A 10 -8.45 -12.60 -20.28
N GLN A 11 -8.94 -11.70 -21.14
CA GLN A 11 -8.73 -11.73 -22.61
C GLN A 11 -9.13 -13.09 -23.22
N ILE A 12 -10.24 -13.67 -22.75
CA ILE A 12 -10.75 -14.97 -23.19
C ILE A 12 -12.09 -14.85 -23.93
N SER A 13 -12.45 -15.90 -24.69
CA SER A 13 -13.74 -16.00 -25.35
C SER A 13 -14.88 -16.36 -24.37
N ARG A 14 -16.13 -16.06 -24.75
CA ARG A 14 -17.31 -16.52 -23.98
C ARG A 14 -17.35 -18.04 -23.83
N LYS A 15 -16.91 -18.78 -24.85
CA LYS A 15 -16.85 -20.24 -24.84
C LYS A 15 -15.87 -20.72 -23.76
N THR A 16 -14.71 -20.09 -23.68
CA THR A 16 -13.68 -20.39 -22.66
C THR A 16 -14.19 -20.09 -21.26
N LEU A 17 -14.86 -18.94 -21.07
CA LEU A 17 -15.46 -18.56 -19.79
C LEU A 17 -16.51 -19.58 -19.33
N HIS A 18 -17.35 -20.07 -20.27
CA HIS A 18 -18.34 -21.09 -19.96
C HIS A 18 -17.68 -22.42 -19.54
N VAL A 19 -16.61 -22.82 -20.20
CA VAL A 19 -15.80 -24.00 -19.81
C VAL A 19 -15.24 -23.82 -18.39
N TYR A 20 -14.62 -22.66 -18.09
CA TYR A 20 -14.09 -22.40 -16.76
C TYR A 20 -15.15 -22.42 -15.66
N ALA A 21 -16.35 -21.94 -15.98
CA ALA A 21 -17.47 -21.99 -15.04
C ALA A 21 -17.97 -23.43 -14.82
N LYS A 22 -18.07 -24.21 -15.91
CA LYS A 22 -18.51 -25.61 -15.86
C LYS A 22 -17.51 -26.50 -15.12
N ASP A 23 -16.23 -26.29 -15.32
CA ASP A 23 -15.15 -27.04 -14.68
C ASP A 23 -14.89 -26.60 -13.22
N GLY A 24 -15.66 -25.63 -12.72
CA GLY A 24 -15.50 -25.10 -11.37
C GLY A 24 -14.26 -24.24 -11.15
N ARG A 25 -13.52 -23.89 -12.20
CA ARG A 25 -12.35 -23.00 -12.12
C ARG A 25 -12.74 -21.57 -11.73
N ILE A 26 -13.94 -21.13 -12.14
CA ILE A 26 -14.54 -19.87 -11.76
C ILE A 26 -15.93 -20.17 -11.23
N ARG A 27 -16.14 -19.97 -9.94
CA ARG A 27 -17.45 -20.07 -9.31
C ARG A 27 -18.34 -18.92 -9.79
N TYR A 28 -19.63 -19.13 -9.83
CA TYR A 28 -20.60 -18.11 -10.21
C TYR A 28 -21.91 -18.27 -9.44
N THR A 29 -22.65 -17.19 -9.33
CA THR A 29 -24.04 -17.17 -8.84
C THR A 29 -24.97 -16.72 -9.94
N VAL A 30 -26.16 -17.31 -10.01
CA VAL A 30 -27.18 -16.91 -10.96
C VAL A 30 -28.01 -15.81 -10.31
N MET A 31 -28.07 -14.66 -10.95
CA MET A 31 -28.86 -13.52 -10.50
C MET A 31 -30.34 -13.71 -10.85
N PRO A 32 -31.29 -13.01 -10.18
CA PRO A 32 -32.73 -13.09 -10.50
C PRO A 32 -33.08 -12.78 -11.97
N ASN A 33 -32.27 -11.96 -12.63
CA ASN A 33 -32.40 -11.64 -14.06
C ASN A 33 -31.75 -12.69 -14.99
N LYS A 34 -31.47 -13.89 -14.48
CA LYS A 34 -30.80 -15.00 -15.17
C LYS A 34 -29.38 -14.69 -15.69
N MET A 35 -28.76 -13.58 -15.24
CA MET A 35 -27.36 -13.28 -15.55
C MET A 35 -26.43 -13.92 -14.53
N TYR A 36 -25.23 -14.32 -14.98
CA TYR A 36 -24.19 -14.87 -14.11
C TYR A 36 -23.36 -13.76 -13.48
N ASN A 37 -23.12 -13.92 -12.18
CA ASN A 37 -22.16 -13.10 -11.42
C ASN A 37 -21.00 -14.00 -11.00
N TYR A 38 -19.84 -13.80 -11.64
CA TYR A 38 -18.64 -14.60 -11.45
C TYR A 38 -17.87 -14.18 -10.20
N ASN A 39 -17.30 -15.15 -9.50
CA ASN A 39 -16.49 -14.91 -8.32
C ASN A 39 -15.18 -14.20 -8.71
N GLU A 40 -14.95 -13.02 -8.13
CA GLU A 40 -13.78 -12.20 -8.44
C GLU A 40 -12.46 -12.86 -8.05
N GLU A 41 -12.46 -13.56 -6.93
CA GLU A 41 -11.27 -14.24 -6.46
C GLU A 41 -10.79 -15.33 -7.42
N ASP A 42 -11.70 -16.08 -8.00
CA ASP A 42 -11.34 -17.14 -8.93
C ASP A 42 -10.85 -16.56 -10.25
N VAL A 43 -11.45 -15.46 -10.71
CA VAL A 43 -11.00 -14.72 -11.90
C VAL A 43 -9.57 -14.20 -11.71
N PHE A 44 -9.29 -13.57 -10.56
CA PHE A 44 -7.94 -13.09 -10.26
C PHE A 44 -6.94 -14.23 -10.02
N LYS A 45 -7.36 -15.40 -9.53
CA LYS A 45 -6.47 -16.58 -9.46
C LYS A 45 -6.01 -17.03 -10.83
N ILE A 46 -6.91 -16.98 -11.82
CA ILE A 46 -6.58 -17.37 -13.20
C ILE A 46 -5.70 -16.31 -13.85
N LEU A 47 -6.05 -15.02 -13.69
CA LEU A 47 -5.28 -13.90 -14.23
C LEU A 47 -3.82 -13.94 -13.75
N ASN A 48 -3.63 -14.24 -12.48
CA ASN A 48 -2.32 -14.21 -11.81
C ASN A 48 -1.67 -15.59 -11.69
N LYS A 49 -2.15 -16.60 -12.42
CA LYS A 49 -1.68 -17.98 -12.29
C LYS A 49 -0.17 -18.13 -12.51
N ASP A 50 0.38 -17.31 -13.40
CA ASP A 50 1.79 -17.34 -13.78
C ASP A 50 2.64 -16.30 -13.04
N ILE A 51 2.01 -15.44 -12.20
CA ILE A 51 2.72 -14.46 -11.39
C ILE A 51 3.20 -15.12 -10.11
N LYS A 52 4.51 -15.36 -10.02
CA LYS A 52 5.14 -15.80 -8.78
C LYS A 52 5.14 -14.62 -7.79
N ARG A 53 4.22 -14.66 -6.85
CA ARG A 53 4.09 -13.64 -5.82
C ARG A 53 5.22 -13.72 -4.82
N LYS A 54 5.69 -12.58 -4.36
CA LYS A 54 6.89 -12.44 -3.54
C LYS A 54 6.60 -11.87 -2.15
N THR A 55 7.43 -12.21 -1.18
CA THR A 55 7.47 -11.56 0.11
C THR A 55 8.47 -10.41 0.05
N VAL A 56 8.04 -9.24 0.49
CA VAL A 56 8.85 -8.04 0.56
C VAL A 56 8.91 -7.49 1.98
N ILE A 57 9.96 -6.75 2.29
CA ILE A 57 10.07 -6.06 3.57
C ILE A 57 10.00 -4.55 3.35
N TYR A 58 9.38 -3.86 4.33
CA TYR A 58 9.30 -2.40 4.34
C TYR A 58 9.78 -1.85 5.68
N ALA A 59 10.74 -0.94 5.63
CA ALA A 59 11.31 -0.25 6.80
C ALA A 59 11.19 1.26 6.65
N ARG A 60 11.00 1.99 7.75
CA ARG A 60 10.93 3.45 7.74
C ARG A 60 11.50 4.04 9.03
N VAL A 61 12.20 5.15 8.86
CA VAL A 61 12.57 6.06 9.94
C VAL A 61 12.20 7.49 9.57
N SER A 62 12.01 8.36 10.55
CA SER A 62 11.54 9.72 10.30
C SER A 62 12.66 10.67 9.89
N THR A 63 13.90 10.42 10.34
CA THR A 63 15.02 11.34 10.12
C THR A 63 16.27 10.63 9.62
N PRO A 64 17.17 11.33 8.89
CA PRO A 64 18.44 10.77 8.45
C PRO A 64 19.39 10.35 9.59
N LYS A 65 19.23 10.91 10.79
CA LYS A 65 20.00 10.53 11.98
C LYS A 65 19.74 9.09 12.41
N GLN A 66 18.55 8.56 12.08
CA GLN A 66 18.12 7.20 12.41
C GLN A 66 18.50 6.16 11.35
N LYS A 67 19.49 6.44 10.50
CA LYS A 67 19.89 5.53 9.41
C LYS A 67 20.36 4.17 9.92
N ASN A 68 21.01 4.14 11.10
CA ASN A 68 21.41 2.87 11.74
C ASN A 68 20.18 2.07 12.21
N ASP A 69 19.15 2.74 12.73
CA ASP A 69 17.91 2.08 13.15
C ASP A 69 17.16 1.51 11.95
N LEU A 70 17.19 2.21 10.82
CA LEU A 70 16.63 1.70 9.56
C LEU A 70 17.31 0.39 9.15
N GLN A 71 18.63 0.35 9.21
CA GLN A 71 19.39 -0.87 8.90
C GLN A 71 19.09 -1.99 9.90
N ASN A 72 19.00 -1.68 11.17
CA ASN A 72 18.65 -2.65 12.22
C ASN A 72 17.24 -3.24 11.97
N GLN A 73 16.25 -2.43 11.62
CA GLN A 73 14.91 -2.89 11.25
C GLN A 73 14.97 -3.88 10.06
N ILE A 74 15.74 -3.55 9.03
CA ILE A 74 15.91 -4.42 7.85
C ILE A 74 16.52 -5.76 8.25
N GLU A 75 17.58 -5.76 9.04
CA GLU A 75 18.23 -7.00 9.47
C GLU A 75 17.34 -7.86 10.37
N GLN A 76 16.59 -7.25 11.29
CA GLN A 76 15.59 -7.96 12.11
C GLN A 76 14.52 -8.64 11.24
N MET A 77 13.99 -7.94 10.23
CA MET A 77 13.01 -8.51 9.33
C MET A 77 13.60 -9.64 8.47
N LYS A 78 14.84 -9.51 8.02
CA LYS A 78 15.55 -10.58 7.29
C LYS A 78 15.69 -11.83 8.15
N GLN A 79 16.15 -11.68 9.39
CA GLN A 79 16.30 -12.79 10.33
C GLN A 79 14.96 -13.48 10.60
N TRP A 80 13.91 -12.69 10.87
CA TRP A 80 12.58 -13.23 11.08
C TRP A 80 12.06 -13.99 9.88
N CYS A 81 12.19 -13.43 8.66
CA CYS A 81 11.79 -14.08 7.43
C CYS A 81 12.54 -15.40 7.22
N PHE A 82 13.84 -15.41 7.47
CA PHE A 82 14.67 -16.62 7.37
C PHE A 82 14.18 -17.69 8.34
N MET A 83 13.95 -17.37 9.61
CA MET A 83 13.45 -18.28 10.63
C MET A 83 12.04 -18.80 10.33
N SER A 84 11.22 -17.99 9.68
CA SER A 84 9.84 -18.33 9.29
C SER A 84 9.74 -19.00 7.93
N GLY A 85 10.86 -19.33 7.28
CA GLY A 85 10.89 -19.97 5.97
C GLY A 85 10.39 -19.09 4.81
N ASN A 86 10.32 -17.77 4.99
CA ASN A 86 9.90 -16.83 3.96
C ASN A 86 11.13 -16.34 3.17
N THR A 87 11.09 -16.49 1.83
CA THR A 87 12.13 -15.94 0.96
C THR A 87 11.83 -14.49 0.62
N ILE A 88 12.73 -13.57 1.01
CA ILE A 88 12.61 -12.14 0.69
C ILE A 88 13.03 -11.92 -0.76
N SER A 89 12.18 -11.23 -1.52
CA SER A 89 12.44 -10.91 -2.93
C SER A 89 12.50 -9.41 -3.21
N GLY A 90 12.25 -8.57 -2.19
CA GLY A 90 12.34 -7.12 -2.31
C GLY A 90 12.50 -6.44 -0.95
N ILE A 91 13.26 -5.35 -0.94
CA ILE A 91 13.49 -4.51 0.25
C ILE A 91 13.15 -3.08 -0.13
N TYR A 92 12.18 -2.50 0.55
CA TYR A 92 11.76 -1.11 0.38
C TYR A 92 12.00 -0.36 1.67
N SER A 93 12.51 0.85 1.56
CA SER A 93 12.77 1.68 2.74
C SER A 93 12.68 3.16 2.45
N ASP A 94 12.25 3.93 3.44
CA ASP A 94 12.13 5.38 3.35
C ASP A 94 12.67 6.07 4.62
N ILE A 95 13.22 7.25 4.41
CA ILE A 95 13.53 8.20 5.48
C ILE A 95 12.54 9.35 5.32
N ALA A 96 11.40 9.23 5.97
CA ALA A 96 10.27 10.15 5.81
C ALA A 96 9.29 10.06 6.99
N SER A 97 8.46 11.09 7.16
CA SER A 97 7.40 11.13 8.18
C SER A 97 6.45 9.93 8.11
N GLY A 98 5.99 9.46 9.27
CA GLY A 98 4.95 8.44 9.41
C GLY A 98 3.54 8.92 9.06
N ILE A 99 3.32 10.23 8.97
CA ILE A 99 2.02 10.87 8.74
C ILE A 99 1.83 11.23 7.26
N SER A 100 2.88 11.70 6.58
CA SER A 100 2.84 12.10 5.17
C SER A 100 3.45 11.04 4.27
N PHE A 101 2.86 10.84 3.09
CA PHE A 101 3.38 9.94 2.05
C PHE A 101 4.26 10.63 1.01
N GLU A 102 4.35 11.98 0.99
CA GLU A 102 4.96 12.76 -0.10
C GLU A 102 6.42 12.39 -0.44
N LYS A 103 7.19 11.95 0.56
CA LYS A 103 8.63 11.63 0.39
C LYS A 103 8.92 10.14 0.51
N ARG A 104 7.91 9.28 0.37
CA ARG A 104 8.04 7.84 0.53
C ARG A 104 8.12 7.11 -0.80
N LYS A 105 9.22 7.32 -1.51
CA LYS A 105 9.44 6.70 -2.82
C LYS A 105 9.41 5.17 -2.75
N GLY A 106 10.10 4.58 -1.75
CA GLY A 106 10.12 3.13 -1.55
C GLY A 106 8.74 2.56 -1.25
N PHE A 107 7.91 3.29 -0.49
CA PHE A 107 6.53 2.88 -0.24
C PHE A 107 5.69 2.83 -1.53
N PHE A 108 5.82 3.83 -2.40
CA PHE A 108 5.07 3.86 -3.67
C PHE A 108 5.56 2.80 -4.64
N GLU A 109 6.87 2.56 -4.74
CA GLU A 109 7.41 1.45 -5.55
C GLU A 109 6.86 0.09 -5.07
N MET A 110 6.80 -0.13 -3.76
CA MET A 110 6.17 -1.32 -3.19
C MET A 110 4.67 -1.38 -3.49
N LEU A 111 3.95 -0.24 -3.39
CA LEU A 111 2.52 -0.16 -3.63
C LEU A 111 2.19 -0.49 -5.09
N ASP A 112 2.97 -0.01 -6.04
CA ASP A 112 2.81 -0.32 -7.47
C ASP A 112 2.92 -1.83 -7.71
N GLU A 113 3.91 -2.50 -7.08
CA GLU A 113 4.03 -3.94 -7.18
C GLU A 113 2.87 -4.71 -6.50
N ILE A 114 2.31 -4.17 -5.41
CA ILE A 114 1.10 -4.72 -4.78
C ILE A 114 -0.08 -4.61 -5.75
N MET A 115 -0.26 -3.45 -6.37
CA MET A 115 -1.34 -3.21 -7.34
C MET A 115 -1.20 -4.09 -8.59
N ASP A 116 0.02 -4.40 -8.98
CA ASP A 116 0.34 -5.37 -10.04
C ASP A 116 0.17 -6.84 -9.58
N HIS A 117 -0.34 -7.10 -8.38
CA HIS A 117 -0.50 -8.44 -7.79
C HIS A 117 0.80 -9.25 -7.63
N LYS A 118 1.96 -8.61 -7.65
CA LYS A 118 3.28 -9.26 -7.54
C LYS A 118 3.68 -9.59 -6.09
N VAL A 119 3.04 -8.95 -5.11
CA VAL A 119 3.38 -9.09 -3.68
C VAL A 119 2.35 -9.94 -2.95
N GLU A 120 2.81 -10.98 -2.25
CA GLU A 120 1.99 -11.82 -1.37
C GLU A 120 1.99 -11.31 0.07
N LYS A 121 3.19 -10.96 0.58
CA LYS A 121 3.37 -10.51 1.95
C LYS A 121 4.25 -9.27 2.00
N VAL A 122 3.82 -8.31 2.82
CA VAL A 122 4.64 -7.18 3.26
C VAL A 122 4.98 -7.39 4.72
N VAL A 123 6.26 -7.55 5.03
CA VAL A 123 6.75 -7.68 6.41
C VAL A 123 7.28 -6.34 6.88
N THR A 124 6.88 -5.93 8.06
CA THR A 124 7.35 -4.70 8.71
C THR A 124 7.59 -4.94 10.20
N THR A 125 8.41 -4.12 10.84
CA THR A 125 8.64 -4.21 12.30
C THR A 125 7.39 -3.80 13.08
N TYR A 126 6.78 -2.68 12.71
CA TYR A 126 5.58 -2.11 13.35
C TYR A 126 4.59 -1.62 12.31
N SER A 127 3.32 -1.58 12.67
CA SER A 127 2.26 -1.02 11.84
C SER A 127 2.47 0.47 11.51
N ASP A 128 3.04 1.24 12.45
CA ASP A 128 3.35 2.67 12.27
C ASP A 128 4.47 2.94 11.26
N ARG A 129 5.27 1.93 10.91
CA ARG A 129 6.26 2.02 9.81
C ARG A 129 5.56 2.14 8.47
N LEU A 130 4.46 1.43 8.27
CA LEU A 130 3.63 1.59 7.08
C LEU A 130 2.86 2.92 7.11
N SER A 131 2.12 3.17 8.18
CA SER A 131 1.46 4.47 8.39
C SER A 131 1.06 4.66 9.85
N ARG A 132 1.24 5.85 10.38
CA ARG A 132 0.73 6.26 11.69
C ARG A 132 -0.74 6.67 11.64
N VAL A 133 -1.19 7.11 10.46
CA VAL A 133 -2.57 7.53 10.24
C VAL A 133 -3.18 6.71 9.11
N GLY A 134 -4.32 6.11 9.37
CA GLY A 134 -5.04 5.33 8.35
C GLY A 134 -4.42 3.96 8.05
N PHE A 135 -3.73 3.32 9.00
CA PHE A 135 -3.20 1.96 8.83
C PHE A 135 -4.29 0.96 8.43
N GLU A 136 -5.49 1.08 9.01
CA GLU A 136 -6.64 0.24 8.67
C GLU A 136 -7.04 0.36 7.19
N LEU A 137 -6.92 1.56 6.62
CA LEU A 137 -7.16 1.77 5.20
C LEU A 137 -6.15 1.01 4.35
N LEU A 138 -4.87 1.01 4.74
CA LEU A 138 -3.83 0.23 4.04
C LEU A 138 -4.10 -1.27 4.15
N VAL A 139 -4.51 -1.76 5.32
CA VAL A 139 -4.90 -3.17 5.52
C VAL A 139 -6.04 -3.54 4.57
N CYS A 140 -7.08 -2.72 4.49
CA CYS A 140 -8.20 -2.94 3.59
C CYS A 140 -7.77 -2.90 2.11
N LEU A 141 -6.90 -1.96 1.75
CA LEU A 141 -6.38 -1.82 0.38
C LEU A 141 -5.55 -3.05 0.00
N PHE A 142 -4.54 -3.40 0.80
CA PHE A 142 -3.64 -4.52 0.51
C PHE A 142 -4.40 -5.84 0.42
N ARG A 143 -5.40 -6.04 1.29
CA ARG A 143 -6.27 -7.22 1.24
C ARG A 143 -7.03 -7.34 -0.09
N LYS A 144 -7.45 -6.22 -0.72
CA LYS A 144 -8.07 -6.26 -2.05
C LYS A 144 -7.14 -6.80 -3.12
N PHE A 145 -5.83 -6.55 -2.98
CA PHE A 145 -4.79 -7.10 -3.85
C PHE A 145 -4.22 -8.43 -3.33
N ARG A 146 -4.87 -9.03 -2.30
CA ARG A 146 -4.46 -10.29 -1.65
C ARG A 146 -3.07 -10.24 -1.04
N THR A 147 -2.62 -9.07 -0.65
CA THR A 147 -1.37 -8.88 0.05
C THR A 147 -1.62 -8.87 1.55
N GLU A 148 -0.90 -9.71 2.26
CA GLU A 148 -0.91 -9.80 3.71
C GLU A 148 0.11 -8.82 4.29
N ILE A 149 -0.27 -8.10 5.36
CA ILE A 149 0.68 -7.31 6.15
C ILE A 149 1.04 -8.14 7.38
N VAL A 150 2.33 -8.39 7.56
CA VAL A 150 2.87 -9.13 8.70
C VAL A 150 3.74 -8.18 9.52
N THR A 151 3.35 -7.94 10.76
CA THR A 151 4.20 -7.25 11.73
C THR A 151 4.97 -8.28 12.53
N ILE A 152 6.29 -8.13 12.61
CA ILE A 152 7.10 -9.08 13.38
C ILE A 152 6.91 -8.83 14.89
N PRO A 153 6.69 -9.90 15.69
CA PRO A 153 6.63 -9.75 17.14
C PRO A 153 8.01 -9.38 17.67
N GLU A 154 8.08 -8.33 18.46
CA GLU A 154 9.35 -7.90 19.04
C GLU A 154 9.82 -8.75 20.21
N ALA A 155 11.12 -9.00 20.19
CA ALA A 155 11.88 -9.30 21.41
C ALA A 155 12.35 -7.98 22.04
N GLY A 156 11.43 -7.23 22.67
CA GLY A 156 11.76 -6.00 23.36
C GLY A 156 10.95 -4.79 22.87
N SER A 157 10.06 -4.31 23.73
CA SER A 157 9.29 -3.09 23.50
C SER A 157 10.23 -1.88 23.38
N THR A 158 10.57 -1.46 22.17
CA THR A 158 10.90 -0.05 21.98
C THR A 158 9.60 0.72 22.14
N LYS A 159 9.46 1.42 23.28
CA LYS A 159 8.45 2.47 23.44
C LYS A 159 8.46 3.28 22.15
N LEU A 160 7.29 3.49 21.53
CA LEU A 160 7.14 4.50 20.49
C LEU A 160 7.99 5.69 20.94
N ASP A 161 8.99 6.03 20.14
CA ASP A 161 9.85 7.14 20.49
C ASP A 161 8.98 8.39 20.45
N SER A 162 8.62 8.90 21.64
CA SER A 162 7.73 10.05 21.76
C SER A 162 8.29 11.25 21.01
N GLU A 163 9.63 11.35 20.90
CA GLU A 163 10.30 12.38 20.12
C GLU A 163 10.07 12.22 18.61
N GLU A 164 10.04 10.98 18.11
CA GLU A 164 9.74 10.69 16.69
C GLU A 164 8.29 11.08 16.36
N VAL A 165 7.33 10.74 17.22
CA VAL A 165 5.92 11.12 17.06
C VAL A 165 5.76 12.64 17.10
N PHE A 166 6.43 13.30 18.06
CA PHE A 166 6.38 14.76 18.18
C PHE A 166 7.01 15.44 16.96
N GLY A 167 8.14 14.93 16.45
CA GLY A 167 8.79 15.43 15.24
C GLY A 167 7.90 15.30 14.00
N ASP A 168 7.16 14.21 13.85
CA ASP A 168 6.22 14.00 12.76
C ASP A 168 5.01 14.95 12.84
N ILE A 169 4.45 15.16 14.03
CA ILE A 169 3.36 16.12 14.26
C ILE A 169 3.83 17.55 13.96
N ALA A 170 4.99 17.93 14.48
CA ALA A 170 5.57 19.27 14.26
C ALA A 170 5.83 19.52 12.76
N SER A 171 6.39 18.55 12.05
CA SER A 171 6.62 18.63 10.60
C SER A 171 5.32 18.77 9.82
N THR A 172 4.29 18.03 10.21
CA THR A 172 2.96 18.11 9.58
C THR A 172 2.29 19.46 9.81
N LEU A 173 2.32 19.96 11.04
CA LEU A 173 1.80 21.30 11.38
C LEU A 173 2.56 22.40 10.63
N HIS A 174 3.88 22.30 10.54
CA HIS A 174 4.70 23.23 9.76
C HIS A 174 4.31 23.25 8.28
N PHE A 175 4.16 22.05 7.67
CA PHE A 175 3.74 21.92 6.28
C PHE A 175 2.37 22.56 6.02
N TYR A 176 1.37 22.26 6.85
CA TYR A 176 0.03 22.88 6.72
C TYR A 176 0.06 24.39 6.96
N SER A 177 0.85 24.86 7.91
CA SER A 177 1.06 26.29 8.16
C SER A 177 1.60 26.98 6.92
N MET A 178 2.68 26.48 6.32
CA MET A 178 3.26 27.02 5.09
C MET A 178 2.27 27.02 3.92
N LYS A 179 1.49 25.97 3.77
CA LYS A 179 0.46 25.85 2.72
C LYS A 179 -0.68 26.87 2.90
N MET A 180 -1.08 27.15 4.15
CA MET A 180 -2.05 28.19 4.46
C MET A 180 -1.51 29.59 4.18
N TYR A 181 -0.25 29.86 4.53
CA TYR A 181 0.41 31.13 4.24
C TYR A 181 0.54 31.38 2.74
N SER A 182 0.91 30.38 1.96
CA SER A 182 1.02 30.54 0.50
C SER A 182 -0.34 30.79 -0.16
N LYS A 183 -1.42 30.16 0.31
CA LYS A 183 -2.79 30.45 -0.17
C LYS A 183 -3.22 31.89 0.16
N ARG A 184 -2.93 32.38 1.36
CA ARG A 184 -3.25 33.77 1.73
C ARG A 184 -2.49 34.80 0.88
N LYS A 185 -1.21 34.52 0.57
CA LYS A 185 -0.39 35.40 -0.28
C LYS A 185 -0.93 35.46 -1.72
N ASN A 186 -1.38 34.36 -2.29
CA ASN A 186 -1.98 34.34 -3.62
C ASN A 186 -3.33 35.09 -3.65
N HIS A 187 -4.15 34.94 -2.63
CA HIS A 187 -5.43 35.67 -2.53
C HIS A 187 -5.24 37.20 -2.35
N SER A 188 -4.20 37.61 -1.64
CA SER A 188 -3.86 39.02 -1.50
C SER A 188 -3.33 39.65 -2.79
N ILE A 189 -2.73 38.87 -3.67
CA ILE A 189 -2.26 39.32 -4.99
C ILE A 189 -3.45 39.47 -5.97
N GLU A 190 -4.42 38.56 -5.95
CA GLU A 190 -5.62 38.64 -6.79
C GLU A 190 -6.51 39.86 -6.42
N VAL A 191 -6.67 40.16 -5.14
CA VAL A 191 -7.42 41.35 -4.67
C VAL A 191 -6.70 42.66 -4.94
N GLY A 192 -5.37 42.62 -5.10
CA GLY A 192 -4.57 43.85 -5.42
C GLY A 192 -4.62 44.25 -6.90
N TYR A 193 -5.07 43.40 -7.83
CA TYR A 193 -5.19 43.70 -9.26
C TYR A 193 -6.56 44.31 -9.65
N GLU A 194 -7.60 44.13 -8.85
CA GLU A 194 -8.92 44.72 -9.12
C GLU A 194 -9.06 46.18 -8.64
N GLY A 195 -8.09 46.76 -7.95
CA GLY A 195 -8.13 48.09 -7.35
C GLY A 195 -7.44 49.24 -8.13
N SER A 196 -6.87 48.98 -9.34
CA SER A 196 -6.14 50.03 -10.07
C SER A 196 -6.70 50.29 -11.49
N ALA A 197 -8.00 50.34 -11.62
CA ALA A 197 -8.65 50.82 -12.83
C ALA A 197 -9.63 51.96 -12.49
N TYR A 198 -9.08 53.15 -12.21
CA TYR A 198 -9.75 54.45 -12.35
C TYR A 198 -8.70 55.48 -12.73
#